data_790aa539a987d5ab9e2440688bbce379
#
_entry.id   790aa539a987d5ab9e2440688bbce379
#
_cell.length_a   1.000
_cell.length_b   1.000
_cell.length_c   1.000
_cell.angle_alpha   90.00
_cell.angle_beta   90.00
_cell.angle_gamma   90.00
#
_symmetry.space_group_name_H-M   'P 1'
#
loop_
_entity.id
_entity.type
_entity.pdbx_description
1 polymer ?
#
loop_
_entity_poly.entity_id
_entity_poly.type
_entity_poly.pdbx_seq_one_letter_code
_entity_poly.pdbx_strand_id
1 'polypeptide(L)'
;REGGVIDEIMVENTFRNSEGNPIIFDSVMLDKVVSEPNITLLLNTCVYEVKKSAGHKIESVRGFCSQNSTMYEITAPLFCDASGDGVVGFLSGAPYRMGAESREEFGEKFAPAEDYGELLGHSLYFYTKDTGKPVKYVAPSYAMDVTKTVPRFRSFNAKEHGCKLWWVEYGGDLDTVHDTEQIKWELWKVIYGAWDYIKNSGKYPEAETMTLEWVGCIPGKRESRRFEGDYMLIQQDVIEQRHHEDAVSYGGWSIDLHPAAGVFGEESACNQWHAKGVYQIPYRCLYSRGIENLFLAGRIISVSHVAFGSTRVMATSAHSAQAVAMAAAMCLKENISPREVYSLGKVSELQKKLSRMGQYIPDMIIRDEENLVTKATLTASSEY
;
A
#
# COMPACT_ATOMS: atom_id res chain seq x y z
N ARG A 1 -9.44 13.44 5.13
CA ARG A 1 -10.23 12.55 4.28
C ARG A 1 -9.88 12.86 2.83
N GLU A 2 -9.47 11.86 2.10
CA GLU A 2 -9.11 11.97 0.69
C GLU A 2 -10.36 12.25 -0.15
N GLY A 3 -10.22 13.02 -1.23
CA GLY A 3 -11.29 13.26 -2.19
C GLY A 3 -11.25 12.27 -3.37
N GLY A 4 -12.10 12.47 -4.37
CA GLY A 4 -12.11 11.70 -5.61
C GLY A 4 -12.63 10.27 -5.47
N VAL A 5 -12.13 9.36 -6.30
CA VAL A 5 -12.60 7.97 -6.40
C VAL A 5 -12.49 7.20 -5.08
N ILE A 6 -11.43 7.43 -4.29
CA ILE A 6 -11.31 6.74 -2.99
C ILE A 6 -12.39 7.19 -2.00
N ASP A 7 -12.79 8.46 -2.03
CA ASP A 7 -13.88 8.93 -1.19
C ASP A 7 -15.23 8.30 -1.60
N GLU A 8 -15.51 8.17 -2.90
CA GLU A 8 -16.68 7.45 -3.39
C GLU A 8 -16.72 6.01 -2.87
N ILE A 9 -15.59 5.29 -2.97
CA ILE A 9 -15.48 3.91 -2.48
C ILE A 9 -15.72 3.85 -0.97
N MET A 10 -15.16 4.78 -0.21
CA MET A 10 -15.33 4.80 1.25
C MET A 10 -16.74 5.17 1.69
N VAL A 11 -17.40 6.08 0.98
CA VAL A 11 -18.82 6.41 1.22
C VAL A 11 -19.72 5.22 0.92
N GLU A 12 -19.50 4.56 -0.21
CA GLU A 12 -20.24 3.35 -0.61
C GLU A 12 -20.03 2.21 0.40
N ASN A 13 -18.78 2.01 0.83
CA ASN A 13 -18.47 1.03 1.87
C ASN A 13 -19.18 1.36 3.19
N THR A 14 -19.19 2.62 3.61
CA THR A 14 -19.90 3.05 4.83
C THR A 14 -21.40 2.73 4.75
N PHE A 15 -21.98 2.90 3.58
CA PHE A 15 -23.42 2.61 3.35
C PHE A 15 -23.71 1.10 3.35
N ARG A 16 -22.92 0.31 2.63
CA ARG A 16 -23.15 -1.13 2.45
C ARG A 16 -22.59 -2.01 3.58
N ASN A 17 -21.66 -1.50 4.35
CA ASN A 17 -20.81 -2.26 5.28
C ASN A 17 -20.72 -1.57 6.64
N SER A 18 -21.86 -1.39 7.30
CA SER A 18 -21.95 -0.72 8.60
C SER A 18 -21.14 -1.41 9.71
N GLU A 19 -20.89 -2.70 9.56
CA GLU A 19 -20.15 -3.53 10.55
C GLU A 19 -18.63 -3.55 10.31
N GLY A 20 -18.15 -2.97 9.21
CA GLY A 20 -16.72 -2.98 8.86
C GLY A 20 -16.18 -4.36 8.46
N ASN A 21 -17.02 -5.19 7.83
CA ASN A 21 -16.63 -6.53 7.38
C ASN A 21 -15.68 -6.43 6.16
N PRO A 22 -14.46 -6.97 6.22
CA PRO A 22 -13.50 -6.89 5.12
C PRO A 22 -13.96 -7.61 3.84
N ILE A 23 -14.77 -8.66 3.95
CA ILE A 23 -15.33 -9.39 2.80
C ILE A 23 -16.33 -8.50 2.04
N ILE A 24 -17.15 -7.74 2.77
CA ILE A 24 -18.08 -6.79 2.15
C ILE A 24 -17.32 -5.64 1.50
N PHE A 25 -16.26 -5.13 2.14
CA PHE A 25 -15.42 -4.10 1.55
C PHE A 25 -14.78 -4.56 0.23
N ASP A 26 -14.25 -5.79 0.19
CA ASP A 26 -13.71 -6.38 -1.03
C ASP A 26 -14.77 -6.45 -2.14
N SER A 27 -16.00 -6.84 -1.80
CA SER A 27 -17.12 -6.86 -2.77
C SER A 27 -17.48 -5.47 -3.29
N VAL A 28 -17.40 -4.43 -2.49
CA VAL A 28 -17.61 -3.04 -2.92
C VAL A 28 -16.53 -2.61 -3.92
N MET A 29 -15.27 -2.95 -3.64
CA MET A 29 -14.16 -2.69 -4.57
C MET A 29 -14.35 -3.41 -5.89
N LEU A 30 -14.71 -4.69 -5.84
CA LEU A 30 -14.94 -5.51 -7.03
C LEU A 30 -16.10 -4.98 -7.87
N ASP A 31 -17.21 -4.58 -7.23
CA ASP A 31 -18.39 -4.01 -7.90
C ASP A 31 -18.04 -2.73 -8.67
N LYS A 32 -17.20 -1.86 -8.10
CA LYS A 32 -16.69 -0.67 -8.81
C LYS A 32 -15.93 -1.00 -10.08
N VAL A 33 -15.12 -2.06 -10.05
CA VAL A 33 -14.31 -2.47 -11.22
C VAL A 33 -15.17 -3.13 -12.29
N VAL A 34 -16.04 -4.08 -11.91
CA VAL A 34 -16.83 -4.85 -12.89
C VAL A 34 -17.97 -4.05 -13.52
N SER A 35 -18.40 -2.96 -12.86
CA SER A 35 -19.41 -2.06 -13.42
C SER A 35 -18.86 -1.12 -14.50
N GLU A 36 -17.52 -1.03 -14.65
CA GLU A 36 -16.91 -0.20 -15.68
C GLU A 36 -16.75 -0.98 -17.01
N PRO A 37 -17.50 -0.64 -18.07
CA PRO A 37 -17.52 -1.43 -19.30
C PRO A 37 -16.16 -1.42 -20.06
N ASN A 38 -15.30 -0.46 -19.79
CA ASN A 38 -13.98 -0.34 -20.42
C ASN A 38 -12.86 -1.03 -19.64
N ILE A 39 -13.16 -1.71 -18.53
CA ILE A 39 -12.18 -2.46 -17.76
C ILE A 39 -12.31 -3.95 -18.08
N THR A 40 -11.21 -4.57 -18.51
CA THR A 40 -11.09 -6.01 -18.59
C THR A 40 -10.39 -6.52 -17.34
N LEU A 41 -11.13 -7.15 -16.44
CA LEU A 41 -10.60 -7.69 -15.18
C LEU A 41 -10.13 -9.13 -15.38
N LEU A 42 -8.85 -9.38 -15.09
CA LEU A 42 -8.22 -10.71 -15.14
C LEU A 42 -7.84 -11.15 -13.73
N LEU A 43 -8.77 -11.78 -13.02
CA LEU A 43 -8.53 -12.29 -11.66
C LEU A 43 -7.53 -13.46 -11.66
N ASN A 44 -6.81 -13.63 -10.55
CA ASN A 44 -5.83 -14.70 -10.35
C ASN A 44 -4.77 -14.79 -11.46
N THR A 45 -4.48 -13.67 -12.12
CA THR A 45 -3.52 -13.59 -13.20
C THR A 45 -2.28 -12.83 -12.74
N CYS A 46 -1.14 -13.51 -12.73
CA CYS A 46 0.14 -12.96 -12.33
C CYS A 46 1.01 -12.68 -13.55
N VAL A 47 1.54 -11.46 -13.66
CA VAL A 47 2.56 -11.14 -14.68
C VAL A 47 3.88 -11.79 -14.29
N TYR A 48 4.51 -12.49 -15.25
CA TYR A 48 5.76 -13.21 -15.05
C TYR A 48 6.85 -12.86 -16.08
N GLU A 49 6.50 -12.17 -17.15
CA GLU A 49 7.43 -11.79 -18.21
C GLU A 49 7.07 -10.40 -18.78
N VAL A 50 8.09 -9.61 -19.08
CA VAL A 50 7.98 -8.32 -19.76
C VAL A 50 8.86 -8.33 -21.00
N LYS A 51 8.28 -8.00 -22.15
CA LYS A 51 9.01 -7.81 -23.41
C LYS A 51 9.20 -6.31 -23.63
N LYS A 52 10.43 -5.92 -23.94
CA LYS A 52 10.78 -4.54 -24.30
C LYS A 52 11.12 -4.45 -25.77
N SER A 53 10.73 -3.34 -26.40
CA SER A 53 11.30 -2.89 -27.67
C SER A 53 12.72 -2.38 -27.47
N ALA A 54 13.44 -2.08 -28.53
CA ALA A 54 14.77 -1.50 -28.44
C ALA A 54 14.77 -0.29 -27.50
N GLY A 55 15.61 -0.33 -26.44
CA GLY A 55 15.71 0.73 -25.44
C GLY A 55 14.95 0.46 -24.15
N HIS A 56 14.22 1.47 -23.66
CA HIS A 56 13.61 1.51 -22.33
C HIS A 56 12.07 1.56 -22.38
N LYS A 57 11.45 0.94 -23.37
CA LYS A 57 9.99 0.93 -23.53
C LYS A 57 9.44 -0.48 -23.46
N ILE A 58 8.39 -0.70 -22.66
CA ILE A 58 7.67 -1.95 -22.58
C ILE A 58 6.79 -2.09 -23.85
N GLU A 59 6.86 -3.25 -24.50
CA GLU A 59 6.04 -3.62 -25.66
C GLU A 59 4.84 -4.46 -25.22
N SER A 60 5.09 -5.50 -24.45
CA SER A 60 4.05 -6.36 -23.91
C SER A 60 4.43 -6.94 -22.55
N VAL A 61 3.41 -7.41 -21.85
CA VAL A 61 3.55 -8.24 -20.64
C VAL A 61 2.87 -9.58 -20.84
N ARG A 62 3.40 -10.64 -20.23
CA ARG A 62 2.76 -11.94 -20.18
C ARG A 62 2.31 -12.27 -18.77
N GLY A 63 1.05 -12.69 -18.66
CA GLY A 63 0.42 -13.12 -17.43
C GLY A 63 -0.07 -14.56 -17.51
N PHE A 64 -0.08 -15.25 -16.38
CA PHE A 64 -0.59 -16.59 -16.23
C PHE A 64 -1.66 -16.65 -15.14
N CYS A 65 -2.83 -17.18 -15.52
CA CYS A 65 -3.89 -17.50 -14.58
C CYS A 65 -3.82 -18.98 -14.21
N SER A 66 -3.42 -19.29 -12.99
CA SER A 66 -3.26 -20.67 -12.51
C SER A 66 -4.59 -21.42 -12.35
N GLN A 67 -5.71 -20.68 -12.18
CA GLN A 67 -7.02 -21.29 -11.96
C GLN A 67 -7.61 -21.96 -13.21
N ASN A 68 -7.26 -21.48 -14.39
CA ASN A 68 -7.76 -22.00 -15.66
C ASN A 68 -6.65 -22.34 -16.67
N SER A 69 -5.38 -22.28 -16.24
CA SER A 69 -4.20 -22.54 -17.07
C SER A 69 -4.10 -21.65 -18.32
N THR A 70 -4.66 -20.44 -18.26
CA THR A 70 -4.64 -19.50 -19.39
C THR A 70 -3.41 -18.59 -19.33
N MET A 71 -2.75 -18.44 -20.46
CA MET A 71 -1.68 -17.48 -20.67
C MET A 71 -2.22 -16.29 -21.47
N TYR A 72 -1.90 -15.10 -20.99
CA TYR A 72 -2.26 -13.83 -21.63
C TYR A 72 -1.00 -13.14 -22.13
N GLU A 73 -1.03 -12.57 -23.31
CA GLU A 73 -0.06 -11.57 -23.78
C GLU A 73 -0.81 -10.27 -24.02
N ILE A 74 -0.38 -9.21 -23.34
CA ILE A 74 -1.05 -7.92 -23.34
C ILE A 74 -0.08 -6.87 -23.87
N THR A 75 -0.44 -6.27 -25.00
CA THR A 75 0.28 -5.15 -25.62
C THR A 75 -0.48 -3.86 -25.36
N ALA A 76 0.23 -2.83 -24.95
CA ALA A 76 -0.34 -1.51 -24.69
C ALA A 76 0.69 -0.40 -24.96
N PRO A 77 0.25 0.83 -25.23
CA PRO A 77 1.16 1.96 -25.33
C PRO A 77 1.70 2.41 -23.97
N LEU A 78 0.94 2.21 -22.89
CA LEU A 78 1.29 2.58 -21.51
C LEU A 78 1.04 1.42 -20.56
N PHE A 79 1.85 1.32 -19.53
CA PHE A 79 1.74 0.35 -18.45
C PHE A 79 1.73 1.08 -17.11
N CYS A 80 1.05 0.50 -16.14
CA CYS A 80 1.11 0.92 -14.74
C CYS A 80 1.42 -0.28 -13.87
N ASP A 81 2.49 -0.21 -13.08
CA ASP A 81 2.74 -1.20 -12.05
C ASP A 81 2.08 -0.75 -10.74
N ALA A 82 1.08 -1.51 -10.30
CA ALA A 82 0.39 -1.36 -9.03
C ALA A 82 0.40 -2.68 -8.25
N SER A 83 1.32 -3.59 -8.58
CA SER A 83 1.37 -4.96 -8.04
C SER A 83 1.79 -5.03 -6.57
N GLY A 84 2.25 -3.93 -6.01
CA GLY A 84 2.72 -3.83 -4.63
C GLY A 84 4.14 -4.34 -4.42
N ASP A 85 4.59 -5.35 -5.16
CA ASP A 85 5.99 -5.82 -5.14
C ASP A 85 6.78 -5.33 -6.36
N GLY A 86 6.14 -4.55 -7.25
CA GLY A 86 6.80 -3.97 -8.41
C GLY A 86 7.22 -4.99 -9.46
N VAL A 87 6.35 -5.93 -9.78
CA VAL A 87 6.67 -7.05 -10.69
C VAL A 87 6.99 -6.56 -12.10
N VAL A 88 6.16 -5.66 -12.65
CA VAL A 88 6.36 -5.13 -14.02
C VAL A 88 7.59 -4.23 -14.06
N GLY A 89 7.77 -3.36 -13.07
CA GLY A 89 8.95 -2.51 -12.98
C GLY A 89 10.24 -3.32 -12.88
N PHE A 90 10.27 -4.34 -12.02
CA PHE A 90 11.44 -5.22 -11.86
C PHE A 90 11.77 -5.98 -13.15
N LEU A 91 10.80 -6.64 -13.75
CA LEU A 91 11.01 -7.41 -14.99
C LEU A 91 11.38 -6.52 -16.17
N SER A 92 10.96 -5.25 -16.18
CA SER A 92 11.36 -4.28 -17.20
C SER A 92 12.76 -3.70 -16.97
N GLY A 93 13.38 -3.93 -15.80
CA GLY A 93 14.67 -3.35 -15.43
C GLY A 93 14.58 -1.88 -15.01
N ALA A 94 13.45 -1.43 -14.51
CA ALA A 94 13.32 -0.10 -13.93
C ALA A 94 14.21 0.03 -12.69
N PRO A 95 14.90 1.16 -12.47
CA PRO A 95 15.72 1.36 -11.29
C PRO A 95 14.85 1.40 -10.04
N TYR A 96 15.27 0.69 -9.01
CA TYR A 96 14.55 0.59 -7.73
C TYR A 96 15.52 0.51 -6.56
N ARG A 97 14.99 0.75 -5.38
CA ARG A 97 15.63 0.59 -4.08
C ARG A 97 14.89 -0.43 -3.24
N MET A 98 15.60 -1.05 -2.32
CA MET A 98 15.05 -2.02 -1.39
C MET A 98 15.80 -1.90 -0.06
N GLY A 99 15.06 -1.71 1.05
CA GLY A 99 15.65 -1.44 2.36
C GLY A 99 15.90 0.04 2.64
N ALA A 100 16.31 0.34 3.87
CA ALA A 100 16.51 1.69 4.34
C ALA A 100 17.78 2.30 3.75
N GLU A 101 17.69 3.54 3.31
CA GLU A 101 18.82 4.38 2.93
C GLU A 101 19.51 4.94 4.16
N SER A 102 20.79 5.27 4.04
CA SER A 102 21.55 5.93 5.11
C SER A 102 21.04 7.35 5.38
N ARG A 103 21.26 7.80 6.61
CA ARG A 103 20.98 9.21 6.98
C ARG A 103 21.74 10.20 6.12
N GLU A 104 22.95 9.86 5.70
CA GLU A 104 23.80 10.76 4.92
C GLU A 104 23.21 11.04 3.54
N GLU A 105 22.55 10.06 2.91
CA GLU A 105 22.07 10.17 1.54
C GLU A 105 21.01 11.28 1.38
N PHE A 106 20.05 11.36 2.30
CA PHE A 106 18.94 12.34 2.23
C PHE A 106 18.86 13.28 3.43
N GLY A 107 19.76 13.15 4.42
CA GLY A 107 19.70 13.94 5.64
C GLY A 107 18.50 13.62 6.55
N GLU A 108 17.92 12.45 6.43
CA GLU A 108 16.72 12.03 7.15
C GLU A 108 17.06 11.65 8.59
N LYS A 109 16.39 12.27 9.57
CA LYS A 109 16.69 12.05 11.00
C LYS A 109 16.33 10.64 11.49
N PHE A 110 15.31 10.02 10.86
CA PHE A 110 14.82 8.70 11.23
C PHE A 110 15.47 7.56 10.43
N ALA A 111 16.29 7.90 9.45
CA ALA A 111 17.09 6.92 8.73
C ALA A 111 18.25 6.40 9.61
N PRO A 112 18.73 5.17 9.37
CA PRO A 112 19.91 4.62 10.05
C PRO A 112 21.16 5.44 9.74
N ALA A 113 22.22 5.24 10.52
CA ALA A 113 23.50 5.91 10.29
C ALA A 113 24.15 5.42 8.99
N GLU A 114 23.96 4.14 8.68
CA GLU A 114 24.47 3.46 7.48
C GLU A 114 23.32 2.71 6.80
N ASP A 115 23.49 2.36 5.53
CA ASP A 115 22.55 1.48 4.84
C ASP A 115 22.58 0.10 5.51
N TYR A 116 21.44 -0.45 5.84
CA TYR A 116 21.37 -1.77 6.46
C TYR A 116 20.40 -2.73 5.77
N GLY A 117 19.74 -2.27 4.70
CA GLY A 117 18.86 -3.11 3.89
C GLY A 117 17.60 -3.60 4.57
N GLU A 118 17.30 -3.15 5.79
CA GLU A 118 16.11 -3.53 6.52
C GLU A 118 14.84 -2.95 5.91
N LEU A 119 13.80 -3.75 5.93
CA LEU A 119 12.49 -3.49 5.37
C LEU A 119 11.41 -3.56 6.45
N LEU A 120 10.21 -3.12 6.13
CA LEU A 120 9.05 -3.39 6.97
C LEU A 120 8.53 -4.80 6.68
N GLY A 121 8.55 -5.66 7.68
CA GLY A 121 8.16 -7.06 7.57
C GLY A 121 6.68 -7.30 7.21
N HIS A 122 6.33 -8.55 6.97
CA HIS A 122 4.95 -8.95 6.70
C HIS A 122 4.19 -9.21 7.98
N SER A 123 2.87 -8.97 7.97
CA SER A 123 1.97 -9.40 9.04
C SER A 123 1.12 -10.58 8.61
N LEU A 124 0.78 -11.41 9.58
CA LEU A 124 -0.21 -12.45 9.41
C LEU A 124 -1.11 -12.52 10.65
N TYR A 125 -2.38 -12.83 10.44
CA TYR A 125 -3.34 -12.87 11.53
C TYR A 125 -4.42 -13.93 11.30
N PHE A 126 -5.29 -14.11 12.28
CA PHE A 126 -6.37 -15.08 12.26
C PHE A 126 -7.69 -14.46 12.71
N TYR A 127 -8.78 -15.13 12.41
CA TYR A 127 -10.10 -14.88 12.98
C TYR A 127 -10.55 -16.08 13.80
N THR A 128 -11.33 -15.78 14.84
CA THR A 128 -11.91 -16.79 15.74
C THR A 128 -13.42 -16.68 15.72
N LYS A 129 -14.08 -17.79 16.08
CA LYS A 129 -15.53 -17.80 16.37
C LYS A 129 -15.81 -18.50 17.67
N ASP A 130 -16.88 -18.06 18.34
CA ASP A 130 -17.45 -18.75 19.48
C ASP A 130 -18.42 -19.83 18.99
N THR A 131 -18.21 -21.07 19.44
CA THR A 131 -19.06 -22.24 19.09
C THR A 131 -20.19 -22.46 20.05
N GLY A 132 -20.23 -21.71 21.15
CA GLY A 132 -21.21 -21.86 22.26
C GLY A 132 -21.02 -23.12 23.11
N LYS A 133 -19.98 -23.92 22.87
CA LYS A 133 -19.65 -25.13 23.61
C LYS A 133 -18.14 -25.34 23.72
N PRO A 134 -17.61 -26.02 24.74
CA PRO A 134 -16.19 -26.26 24.87
C PRO A 134 -15.57 -26.94 23.64
N VAL A 135 -14.46 -26.40 23.15
CA VAL A 135 -13.68 -26.94 22.02
C VAL A 135 -12.26 -27.18 22.46
N LYS A 136 -11.78 -28.43 22.33
CA LYS A 136 -10.36 -28.73 22.53
C LYS A 136 -9.54 -28.30 21.36
N TYR A 137 -8.34 -27.83 21.65
CA TYR A 137 -7.34 -27.52 20.65
C TYR A 137 -6.08 -28.36 20.89
N VAL A 138 -5.55 -28.93 19.81
CA VAL A 138 -4.28 -29.64 19.83
C VAL A 138 -3.39 -28.92 18.83
N ALA A 139 -2.31 -28.33 19.31
CA ALA A 139 -1.39 -27.58 18.46
C ALA A 139 -0.71 -28.50 17.43
N PRO A 140 -0.49 -28.03 16.19
CA PRO A 140 0.36 -28.75 15.26
C PRO A 140 1.81 -28.77 15.76
N SER A 141 2.57 -29.78 15.34
CA SER A 141 3.96 -29.99 15.81
C SER A 141 4.92 -28.83 15.51
N TYR A 142 4.59 -28.00 14.54
CA TYR A 142 5.36 -26.82 14.18
C TYR A 142 4.95 -25.55 14.95
N ALA A 143 3.91 -25.60 15.80
CA ALA A 143 3.52 -24.45 16.61
C ALA A 143 4.66 -24.05 17.58
N MET A 144 4.95 -22.76 17.61
CA MET A 144 6.07 -22.22 18.38
C MET A 144 5.66 -21.99 19.84
N ASP A 145 6.56 -22.25 20.79
CA ASP A 145 6.35 -21.83 22.17
C ASP A 145 6.57 -20.33 22.30
N VAL A 146 5.51 -19.55 22.11
CA VAL A 146 5.56 -18.08 22.12
C VAL A 146 6.01 -17.51 23.46
N THR A 147 5.92 -18.27 24.55
CA THR A 147 6.38 -17.81 25.88
C THR A 147 7.90 -17.70 25.98
N LYS A 148 8.60 -18.40 25.10
CA LYS A 148 10.08 -18.41 25.04
C LYS A 148 10.65 -17.59 23.91
N THR A 149 9.87 -17.45 22.83
CA THR A 149 10.40 -16.93 21.55
C THR A 149 9.87 -15.57 21.17
N VAL A 150 8.73 -15.15 21.74
CA VAL A 150 8.10 -13.86 21.46
C VAL A 150 8.23 -12.95 22.67
N PRO A 151 9.14 -11.98 22.69
CA PRO A 151 9.39 -11.13 23.87
C PRO A 151 8.13 -10.39 24.36
N ARG A 152 7.22 -10.07 23.44
CA ARG A 152 5.96 -9.32 23.70
C ARG A 152 4.72 -10.20 23.77
N PHE A 153 4.84 -11.53 23.93
CA PHE A 153 3.70 -12.46 23.91
C PHE A 153 2.59 -12.13 24.93
N ARG A 154 2.93 -11.50 26.05
CA ARG A 154 1.97 -11.06 27.09
C ARG A 154 0.93 -10.05 26.61
N SER A 155 1.09 -9.49 25.43
CA SER A 155 0.10 -8.64 24.78
C SER A 155 -1.02 -9.41 24.08
N PHE A 156 -0.95 -10.75 23.99
CA PHE A 156 -2.02 -11.54 23.43
C PHE A 156 -3.27 -11.50 24.31
N ASN A 157 -4.40 -11.31 23.67
CA ASN A 157 -5.73 -11.33 24.26
C ASN A 157 -6.60 -12.31 23.46
N ALA A 158 -7.36 -13.16 24.14
CA ALA A 158 -8.18 -14.19 23.49
C ALA A 158 -9.22 -13.61 22.50
N LYS A 159 -9.64 -12.36 22.70
CA LYS A 159 -10.62 -11.66 21.86
C LYS A 159 -9.98 -10.83 20.74
N GLU A 160 -8.67 -10.66 20.74
CA GLU A 160 -7.98 -9.98 19.67
C GLU A 160 -7.79 -10.91 18.47
N HIS A 161 -8.21 -10.43 17.31
CA HIS A 161 -8.08 -11.14 16.04
C HIS A 161 -8.07 -10.15 14.87
N GLY A 162 -7.80 -10.65 13.67
CA GLY A 162 -7.75 -9.84 12.46
C GLY A 162 -6.73 -8.72 12.55
N CYS A 163 -7.11 -7.54 12.11
CA CYS A 163 -6.21 -6.38 12.04
C CYS A 163 -5.66 -5.91 13.39
N LYS A 164 -6.22 -6.32 14.52
CA LYS A 164 -5.67 -6.03 15.86
C LYS A 164 -4.33 -6.73 16.08
N LEU A 165 -4.05 -7.79 15.35
CA LEU A 165 -2.79 -8.54 15.39
C LEU A 165 -1.74 -8.00 14.39
N TRP A 166 -1.86 -6.75 13.93
CA TRP A 166 -0.95 -6.12 12.97
C TRP A 166 0.53 -6.20 13.38
N TRP A 167 0.82 -6.27 14.66
CA TRP A 167 2.16 -6.36 15.24
C TRP A 167 2.75 -7.79 15.20
N VAL A 168 1.97 -8.80 14.83
CA VAL A 168 2.47 -10.14 14.54
C VAL A 168 3.08 -10.09 13.14
N GLU A 169 4.31 -9.64 13.08
CA GLU A 169 5.05 -9.43 11.85
C GLU A 169 6.46 -10.00 11.91
N TYR A 170 7.03 -10.28 10.73
CA TYR A 170 8.36 -10.84 10.60
C TYR A 170 8.94 -10.59 9.20
N GLY A 171 10.27 -10.67 9.09
CA GLY A 171 10.99 -10.75 7.84
C GLY A 171 11.44 -9.41 7.27
N GLY A 172 11.54 -8.36 8.11
CA GLY A 172 12.13 -7.10 7.67
C GLY A 172 13.63 -7.17 7.41
N ASP A 173 14.29 -8.19 7.92
CA ASP A 173 15.70 -8.54 7.71
C ASP A 173 15.92 -9.56 6.57
N LEU A 174 14.84 -9.96 5.89
CA LEU A 174 14.84 -10.89 4.78
C LEU A 174 14.42 -10.19 3.47
N ASP A 175 14.60 -10.88 2.34
CA ASP A 175 14.02 -10.42 1.08
C ASP A 175 12.49 -10.61 1.11
N THR A 176 11.77 -9.52 1.36
CA THR A 176 10.30 -9.52 1.49
C THR A 176 9.57 -9.95 0.21
N VAL A 177 10.26 -10.12 -0.90
CA VAL A 177 9.69 -10.64 -2.15
C VAL A 177 10.01 -12.12 -2.31
N HIS A 178 11.30 -12.48 -2.29
CA HIS A 178 11.74 -13.85 -2.58
C HIS A 178 11.57 -14.79 -1.38
N ASP A 179 11.74 -14.30 -0.15
CA ASP A 179 11.59 -15.11 1.06
C ASP A 179 10.17 -15.09 1.65
N THR A 180 9.19 -14.59 0.91
CA THR A 180 7.80 -14.45 1.36
C THR A 180 7.21 -15.76 1.91
N GLU A 181 7.51 -16.91 1.29
CA GLU A 181 7.01 -18.21 1.77
C GLU A 181 7.69 -18.63 3.08
N GLN A 182 8.98 -18.36 3.25
CA GLN A 182 9.69 -18.60 4.50
C GLN A 182 9.13 -17.69 5.61
N ILE A 183 8.96 -16.40 5.32
CA ILE A 183 8.35 -15.43 6.27
C ILE A 183 6.95 -15.90 6.72
N LYS A 184 6.12 -16.36 5.78
CA LYS A 184 4.79 -16.90 6.05
C LYS A 184 4.86 -18.12 6.99
N TRP A 185 5.80 -19.04 6.77
CA TRP A 185 5.98 -20.20 7.63
C TRP A 185 6.36 -19.81 9.06
N GLU A 186 7.25 -18.86 9.25
CA GLU A 186 7.59 -18.39 10.61
C GLU A 186 6.39 -17.73 11.29
N LEU A 187 5.62 -16.91 10.56
CA LEU A 187 4.40 -16.31 11.08
C LEU A 187 3.33 -17.36 11.44
N TRP A 188 3.18 -18.43 10.66
CA TRP A 188 2.28 -19.53 11.02
C TRP A 188 2.69 -20.22 12.32
N LYS A 189 3.99 -20.47 12.52
CA LYS A 189 4.50 -21.03 13.77
C LYS A 189 4.11 -20.16 14.97
N VAL A 190 4.25 -18.84 14.83
CA VAL A 190 3.85 -17.87 15.87
C VAL A 190 2.35 -17.90 16.10
N ILE A 191 1.53 -17.84 15.05
CA ILE A 191 0.07 -17.80 15.17
C ILE A 191 -0.47 -19.05 15.84
N TYR A 192 -0.06 -20.24 15.37
CA TYR A 192 -0.53 -21.49 15.96
C TYR A 192 -0.01 -21.68 17.39
N GLY A 193 1.19 -21.19 17.69
CA GLY A 193 1.73 -21.17 19.05
C GLY A 193 1.00 -20.19 19.98
N ALA A 194 0.65 -19.01 19.49
CA ALA A 194 -0.15 -18.04 20.23
C ALA A 194 -1.57 -18.59 20.53
N TRP A 195 -2.17 -19.24 19.55
CA TRP A 195 -3.47 -19.87 19.74
C TRP A 195 -3.41 -21.06 20.73
N ASP A 196 -2.32 -21.84 20.70
CA ASP A 196 -2.07 -22.88 21.69
C ASP A 196 -1.97 -22.30 23.11
N TYR A 197 -1.21 -21.23 23.27
CA TYR A 197 -1.10 -20.54 24.55
C TYR A 197 -2.46 -20.00 25.04
N ILE A 198 -3.24 -19.36 24.16
CA ILE A 198 -4.58 -18.88 24.51
C ILE A 198 -5.49 -20.02 24.94
N LYS A 199 -5.51 -21.15 24.24
CA LYS A 199 -6.39 -22.28 24.50
C LYS A 199 -5.96 -23.13 25.67
N ASN A 200 -4.67 -23.35 25.86
CA ASN A 200 -4.17 -24.42 26.74
C ASN A 200 -3.39 -23.92 27.98
N SER A 201 -3.09 -22.61 28.09
CA SER A 201 -2.38 -22.08 29.27
C SER A 201 -3.23 -21.98 30.54
N GLY A 202 -4.55 -22.09 30.43
CA GLY A 202 -5.48 -21.82 31.50
C GLY A 202 -5.69 -20.37 31.91
N LYS A 203 -5.04 -19.43 31.18
CA LYS A 203 -5.12 -17.98 31.47
C LYS A 203 -6.31 -17.28 30.80
N TYR A 204 -6.98 -17.95 29.87
CA TYR A 204 -8.03 -17.38 29.04
C TYR A 204 -9.29 -18.24 29.08
N PRO A 205 -10.04 -18.25 30.22
CA PRO A 205 -11.24 -19.07 30.36
C PRO A 205 -12.31 -18.76 29.32
N GLU A 206 -12.36 -17.51 28.85
CA GLU A 206 -13.26 -17.07 27.78
C GLU A 206 -12.96 -17.71 26.40
N ALA A 207 -11.78 -18.26 26.22
CA ALA A 207 -11.42 -18.98 25.00
C ALA A 207 -11.91 -20.44 24.97
N GLU A 208 -12.50 -20.95 26.05
CA GLU A 208 -12.94 -22.35 26.14
C GLU A 208 -13.85 -22.75 24.96
N THR A 209 -14.81 -21.90 24.63
CA THR A 209 -15.76 -22.12 23.52
C THR A 209 -15.28 -21.63 22.17
N MET A 210 -14.11 -20.95 22.06
CA MET A 210 -13.60 -20.39 20.86
C MET A 210 -12.78 -21.38 20.03
N THR A 211 -12.87 -21.24 18.70
CA THR A 211 -12.03 -21.98 17.74
C THR A 211 -11.51 -21.04 16.68
N LEU A 212 -10.43 -21.43 15.97
CA LEU A 212 -9.98 -20.72 14.76
C LEU A 212 -11.04 -20.90 13.67
N GLU A 213 -11.43 -19.80 13.04
CA GLU A 213 -12.31 -19.79 11.87
C GLU A 213 -11.51 -19.64 10.60
N TRP A 214 -10.47 -18.81 10.64
CA TRP A 214 -9.61 -18.54 9.50
C TRP A 214 -8.20 -18.14 9.97
N VAL A 215 -7.20 -18.57 9.22
CA VAL A 215 -5.81 -18.14 9.36
C VAL A 215 -5.32 -17.66 7.99
N GLY A 216 -4.63 -16.53 7.94
CA GLY A 216 -4.11 -15.97 6.72
C GLY A 216 -3.20 -16.92 5.95
N CYS A 217 -3.43 -17.06 4.66
CA CYS A 217 -2.58 -17.82 3.73
C CYS A 217 -1.68 -16.92 2.89
N ILE A 218 -2.05 -15.65 2.77
CA ILE A 218 -1.27 -14.62 2.08
C ILE A 218 -0.91 -13.56 3.11
N PRO A 219 0.38 -13.32 3.39
CA PRO A 219 0.77 -12.33 4.37
C PRO A 219 0.47 -10.91 3.87
N GLY A 220 0.10 -10.04 4.82
CA GLY A 220 -0.04 -8.60 4.60
C GLY A 220 1.33 -7.97 4.44
N LYS A 221 1.74 -7.74 3.20
CA LYS A 221 3.03 -7.13 2.87
C LYS A 221 3.00 -5.62 3.10
N ARG A 222 4.07 -5.08 3.68
CA ARG A 222 4.27 -3.63 3.83
C ARG A 222 5.24 -3.10 2.81
N GLU A 223 6.48 -3.50 2.87
CA GLU A 223 7.54 -2.97 2.03
C GLU A 223 8.15 -4.05 1.14
N SER A 224 8.56 -3.62 -0.05
CA SER A 224 9.33 -4.37 -1.01
C SER A 224 10.16 -3.38 -1.85
N ARG A 225 10.08 -3.45 -3.17
CA ARG A 225 10.76 -2.50 -4.07
C ARG A 225 10.07 -1.14 -4.06
N ARG A 226 10.85 -0.08 -4.04
CA ARG A 226 10.45 1.32 -4.24
C ARG A 226 11.17 1.82 -5.47
N PHE A 227 10.43 2.16 -6.54
CA PHE A 227 11.06 2.56 -7.81
C PHE A 227 11.50 4.00 -7.78
N GLU A 228 12.47 4.32 -8.63
CA GLU A 228 12.98 5.67 -8.78
C GLU A 228 12.22 6.41 -9.88
N GLY A 229 11.59 7.51 -9.48
CA GLY A 229 11.04 8.55 -10.35
C GLY A 229 12.03 9.67 -10.61
N ASP A 230 11.59 10.74 -11.21
CA ASP A 230 12.41 11.94 -11.38
C ASP A 230 12.49 12.80 -10.11
N TYR A 231 11.70 12.49 -9.09
CA TYR A 231 11.78 12.99 -7.73
C TYR A 231 11.64 11.84 -6.75
N MET A 232 12.37 11.88 -5.64
CA MET A 232 12.20 10.97 -4.52
C MET A 232 11.64 11.73 -3.34
N LEU A 233 10.44 11.35 -2.91
CA LEU A 233 9.82 11.94 -1.71
C LEU A 233 10.59 11.48 -0.47
N ILE A 234 10.97 12.39 0.41
CA ILE A 234 11.80 12.14 1.58
C ILE A 234 11.13 12.58 2.88
N GLN A 235 11.70 12.24 4.03
CA GLN A 235 11.18 12.61 5.36
C GLN A 235 10.84 14.09 5.47
N GLN A 236 11.70 14.96 4.94
CA GLN A 236 11.54 16.42 5.07
C GLN A 236 10.28 16.91 4.32
N ASP A 237 9.93 16.30 3.18
CA ASP A 237 8.70 16.63 2.47
C ASP A 237 7.47 16.34 3.33
N VAL A 238 7.49 15.23 4.07
CA VAL A 238 6.40 14.80 4.96
C VAL A 238 6.33 15.68 6.21
N ILE A 239 7.44 15.89 6.89
CA ILE A 239 7.48 16.59 8.19
C ILE A 239 7.32 18.10 8.06
N GLU A 240 7.91 18.70 7.02
CA GLU A 240 7.88 20.15 6.77
C GLU A 240 6.67 20.56 5.92
N GLN A 241 5.88 19.61 5.42
CA GLN A 241 4.78 19.82 4.47
C GLN A 241 5.23 20.66 3.27
N ARG A 242 6.34 20.25 2.62
CA ARG A 242 6.90 21.00 1.48
C ARG A 242 5.90 21.11 0.34
N HIS A 243 5.87 22.31 -0.24
CA HIS A 243 5.05 22.55 -1.44
C HIS A 243 5.78 22.11 -2.70
N HIS A 244 5.04 21.44 -3.57
CA HIS A 244 5.51 21.00 -4.88
C HIS A 244 4.61 21.58 -5.97
N GLU A 245 5.20 22.25 -6.97
CA GLU A 245 4.45 22.82 -8.11
C GLU A 245 3.70 21.75 -8.90
N ASP A 246 4.27 20.54 -8.93
CA ASP A 246 3.71 19.35 -9.57
C ASP A 246 2.97 18.42 -8.60
N ALA A 247 2.48 18.93 -7.47
CA ALA A 247 1.67 18.14 -6.56
C ALA A 247 0.37 17.67 -7.23
N VAL A 248 0.06 16.38 -7.13
CA VAL A 248 -1.14 15.76 -7.70
C VAL A 248 -1.91 14.90 -6.70
N SER A 249 -1.34 14.70 -5.53
CA SER A 249 -1.89 13.90 -4.46
C SER A 249 -1.34 14.39 -3.12
N TYR A 250 -1.84 13.83 -2.02
CA TYR A 250 -1.36 14.13 -0.67
C TYR A 250 -1.51 12.92 0.25
N GLY A 251 -0.75 12.94 1.35
CA GLY A 251 -0.88 12.01 2.45
C GLY A 251 -0.96 12.74 3.79
N GLY A 252 -1.38 12.04 4.83
CA GLY A 252 -1.52 12.61 6.17
C GLY A 252 -1.29 11.59 7.28
N TRP A 253 -0.87 10.37 6.94
CA TRP A 253 -0.50 9.37 7.93
C TRP A 253 0.82 9.74 8.59
N SER A 254 1.01 9.30 9.85
CA SER A 254 2.32 9.40 10.50
C SER A 254 3.40 8.63 9.73
N ILE A 255 4.64 9.04 9.87
CA ILE A 255 5.77 8.18 9.51
C ILE A 255 5.76 7.03 10.52
N ASP A 256 5.48 5.83 10.05
CA ASP A 256 5.24 4.63 10.85
C ASP A 256 6.24 3.55 10.44
N LEU A 257 7.31 3.44 11.22
CA LEU A 257 8.41 2.51 10.99
C LEU A 257 8.33 1.35 11.99
N HIS A 258 8.51 0.15 11.50
CA HIS A 258 8.46 -1.08 12.25
C HIS A 258 9.87 -1.69 12.35
N PRO A 259 10.23 -2.31 13.47
CA PRO A 259 11.53 -2.98 13.59
C PRO A 259 11.59 -4.20 12.66
N ALA A 260 12.73 -4.39 12.00
CA ALA A 260 12.92 -5.50 11.05
C ALA A 260 12.75 -6.88 11.69
N ALA A 261 13.19 -7.04 12.95
CA ALA A 261 13.01 -8.28 13.71
C ALA A 261 11.54 -8.60 14.03
N GLY A 262 10.63 -7.63 13.89
CA GLY A 262 9.20 -7.82 14.05
C GLY A 262 8.80 -8.41 15.40
N VAL A 263 8.06 -9.51 15.39
CA VAL A 263 7.55 -10.20 16.59
C VAL A 263 8.65 -10.75 17.49
N PHE A 264 9.84 -10.99 16.95
CA PHE A 264 11.00 -11.49 17.70
C PHE A 264 11.87 -10.39 18.29
N GLY A 265 11.63 -9.13 17.94
CA GLY A 265 12.34 -7.97 18.49
C GLY A 265 11.88 -7.60 19.91
N GLU A 266 12.78 -7.00 20.68
CA GLU A 266 12.48 -6.47 22.02
C GLU A 266 11.93 -5.04 21.98
N GLU A 267 12.12 -4.33 20.86
CA GLU A 267 11.69 -2.95 20.66
C GLU A 267 10.17 -2.84 20.59
N SER A 268 9.68 -1.61 20.58
CA SER A 268 8.27 -1.31 20.31
C SER A 268 7.85 -1.85 18.92
N ALA A 269 6.63 -2.34 18.80
CA ALA A 269 6.11 -2.89 17.55
C ALA A 269 6.13 -1.89 16.38
N CYS A 270 6.07 -0.59 16.67
CA CYS A 270 6.26 0.48 15.71
C CYS A 270 6.72 1.76 16.41
N ASN A 271 7.31 2.64 15.63
CA ASN A 271 7.61 4.01 16.00
C ASN A 271 6.84 4.94 15.07
N GLN A 272 6.03 5.83 15.65
CA GLN A 272 5.17 6.74 14.89
C GLN A 272 5.55 8.19 15.16
N TRP A 273 5.79 8.95 14.10
CA TRP A 273 6.05 10.40 14.14
C TRP A 273 4.99 11.12 13.32
N HIS A 274 4.10 11.82 14.00
CA HIS A 274 3.02 12.56 13.37
C HIS A 274 3.55 13.85 12.74
N ALA A 275 3.23 14.05 11.47
CA ALA A 275 3.39 15.35 10.83
C ALA A 275 2.37 16.35 11.41
N LYS A 276 2.67 17.64 11.31
CA LYS A 276 1.77 18.71 11.79
C LYS A 276 0.54 18.89 10.92
N GLY A 277 0.55 18.34 9.71
CA GLY A 277 -0.52 18.45 8.73
C GLY A 277 -0.35 17.43 7.62
N VAL A 278 -1.08 17.63 6.54
CA VAL A 278 -0.95 16.82 5.32
C VAL A 278 0.22 17.30 4.48
N TYR A 279 0.83 16.39 3.72
CA TYR A 279 1.94 16.68 2.83
C TYR A 279 1.56 16.36 1.39
N GLN A 280 2.15 17.08 0.45
CA GLN A 280 1.91 16.91 -0.97
C GLN A 280 2.77 15.78 -1.55
N ILE A 281 2.24 15.08 -2.58
CA ILE A 281 2.95 14.08 -3.35
C ILE A 281 3.09 14.59 -4.78
N PRO A 282 4.33 14.84 -5.26
CA PRO A 282 4.57 15.36 -6.58
C PRO A 282 4.37 14.30 -7.67
N TYR A 283 3.95 14.72 -8.85
CA TYR A 283 3.75 13.86 -10.02
C TYR A 283 5.01 13.07 -10.40
N ARG A 284 6.19 13.69 -10.26
CA ARG A 284 7.48 13.06 -10.56
C ARG A 284 7.82 11.82 -9.72
N CYS A 285 7.05 11.52 -8.68
CA CYS A 285 7.16 10.27 -7.92
C CYS A 285 6.38 9.11 -8.54
N LEU A 286 5.51 9.35 -9.54
CA LEU A 286 4.48 8.43 -9.99
C LEU A 286 4.78 7.78 -11.35
N TYR A 287 5.97 7.92 -11.88
CA TYR A 287 6.44 7.25 -13.09
C TYR A 287 7.91 6.85 -12.98
N SER A 288 8.30 5.84 -13.75
CA SER A 288 9.69 5.36 -13.77
C SER A 288 10.61 6.32 -14.49
N ARG A 289 11.76 6.64 -13.88
CA ARG A 289 12.79 7.41 -14.57
C ARG A 289 13.56 6.60 -15.63
N GLY A 290 13.50 5.26 -15.54
CA GLY A 290 14.25 4.35 -16.40
C GLY A 290 13.44 3.69 -17.52
N ILE A 291 12.10 3.68 -17.43
CA ILE A 291 11.21 3.06 -18.41
C ILE A 291 10.21 4.10 -18.91
N GLU A 292 10.23 4.37 -20.20
CA GLU A 292 9.55 5.52 -20.81
C GLU A 292 8.03 5.52 -20.66
N ASN A 293 7.41 4.34 -20.71
CA ASN A 293 5.96 4.19 -20.72
C ASN A 293 5.42 3.45 -19.48
N LEU A 294 6.13 3.56 -18.34
CA LEU A 294 5.75 2.91 -17.10
C LEU A 294 5.37 3.92 -16.01
N PHE A 295 4.12 3.88 -15.60
CA PHE A 295 3.63 4.52 -14.39
C PHE A 295 3.83 3.63 -13.16
N LEU A 296 3.90 4.25 -12.00
CA LEU A 296 4.03 3.62 -10.69
C LEU A 296 2.84 4.02 -9.81
N ALA A 297 2.18 3.05 -9.20
CA ALA A 297 1.08 3.30 -8.29
C ALA A 297 1.13 2.38 -7.07
N GLY A 298 0.44 2.78 -6.00
CA GLY A 298 0.47 2.03 -4.74
C GLY A 298 1.72 2.34 -3.92
N ARG A 299 2.22 1.35 -3.19
CA ARG A 299 3.35 1.51 -2.27
C ARG A 299 4.74 1.53 -2.94
N ILE A 300 4.81 1.31 -4.25
CA ILE A 300 6.06 1.18 -5.00
C ILE A 300 6.54 2.49 -5.67
N ILE A 301 5.88 3.61 -5.41
CA ILE A 301 6.23 4.93 -5.94
C ILE A 301 7.61 5.39 -5.47
N SER A 302 8.12 6.47 -6.03
CA SER A 302 9.46 6.99 -5.72
C SER A 302 9.49 7.72 -4.38
N VAL A 303 9.92 7.00 -3.35
CA VAL A 303 10.01 7.51 -1.97
C VAL A 303 11.19 6.87 -1.24
N SER A 304 11.76 7.57 -0.24
CA SER A 304 12.73 6.99 0.70
C SER A 304 12.05 5.97 1.64
N HIS A 305 12.82 5.10 2.28
CA HIS A 305 12.28 4.17 3.30
C HIS A 305 11.53 4.91 4.41
N VAL A 306 12.06 6.03 4.88
CA VAL A 306 11.44 6.81 5.96
C VAL A 306 10.12 7.43 5.51
N ALA A 307 10.10 8.12 4.36
CA ALA A 307 8.86 8.71 3.82
C ALA A 307 7.84 7.63 3.43
N PHE A 308 8.30 6.47 2.98
CA PHE A 308 7.47 5.30 2.71
C PHE A 308 6.63 4.88 3.93
N GLY A 309 7.17 4.99 5.13
CA GLY A 309 6.43 4.73 6.37
C GLY A 309 5.08 5.44 6.44
N SER A 310 4.94 6.61 5.77
CA SER A 310 3.69 7.36 5.68
C SER A 310 2.92 7.10 4.38
N THR A 311 3.60 7.05 3.23
CA THR A 311 2.93 6.99 1.91
C THR A 311 2.31 5.65 1.58
N ARG A 312 2.75 4.56 2.22
CA ARG A 312 2.33 3.18 1.94
C ARG A 312 0.88 2.85 2.28
N VAL A 313 0.20 3.69 3.06
CA VAL A 313 -1.19 3.40 3.47
C VAL A 313 -2.14 3.46 2.28
N MET A 314 -3.15 2.57 2.31
CA MET A 314 -4.01 2.29 1.14
C MET A 314 -4.73 3.53 0.60
N ALA A 315 -5.28 4.38 1.45
CA ALA A 315 -6.02 5.56 1.00
C ALA A 315 -5.13 6.57 0.28
N THR A 316 -3.92 6.85 0.81
CA THR A 316 -2.92 7.69 0.16
C THR A 316 -2.48 7.11 -1.20
N SER A 317 -2.25 5.80 -1.24
CA SER A 317 -1.88 5.10 -2.48
C SER A 317 -3.00 5.15 -3.53
N ALA A 318 -4.26 4.95 -3.13
CA ALA A 318 -5.42 5.02 -4.03
C ALA A 318 -5.65 6.44 -4.56
N HIS A 319 -5.46 7.45 -3.70
CA HIS A 319 -5.55 8.85 -4.10
C HIS A 319 -4.48 9.20 -5.16
N SER A 320 -3.25 8.72 -4.99
CA SER A 320 -2.18 8.88 -5.99
C SER A 320 -2.47 8.12 -7.29
N ALA A 321 -3.11 6.95 -7.20
CA ALA A 321 -3.46 6.15 -8.38
C ALA A 321 -4.47 6.83 -9.31
N GLN A 322 -5.39 7.65 -8.78
CA GLN A 322 -6.29 8.46 -9.60
C GLN A 322 -5.50 9.49 -10.44
N ALA A 323 -4.47 10.11 -9.87
CA ALA A 323 -3.60 11.01 -10.61
C ALA A 323 -2.85 10.30 -11.75
N VAL A 324 -2.36 9.08 -11.48
CA VAL A 324 -1.74 8.22 -12.51
C VAL A 324 -2.73 7.92 -13.64
N ALA A 325 -3.94 7.50 -13.32
CA ALA A 325 -4.96 7.18 -14.33
C ALA A 325 -5.33 8.39 -15.20
N MET A 326 -5.49 9.57 -14.60
CA MET A 326 -5.77 10.80 -15.32
C MET A 326 -4.60 11.21 -16.22
N ALA A 327 -3.36 11.10 -15.73
CA ALA A 327 -2.16 11.37 -16.51
C ALA A 327 -2.02 10.38 -17.68
N ALA A 328 -2.31 9.10 -17.47
CA ALA A 328 -2.28 8.10 -18.54
C ALA A 328 -3.30 8.42 -19.66
N ALA A 329 -4.50 8.85 -19.29
CA ALA A 329 -5.51 9.30 -20.25
C ALA A 329 -5.02 10.53 -21.06
N MET A 330 -4.32 11.47 -20.42
CA MET A 330 -3.71 12.62 -21.11
C MET A 330 -2.60 12.16 -22.04
N CYS A 331 -1.72 11.27 -21.59
CA CYS A 331 -0.64 10.72 -22.41
C CYS A 331 -1.17 10.06 -23.68
N LEU A 332 -2.22 9.25 -23.59
CA LEU A 332 -2.86 8.61 -24.73
C LEU A 332 -3.46 9.62 -25.70
N LYS A 333 -4.17 10.61 -25.18
CA LYS A 333 -4.84 11.63 -26.00
C LYS A 333 -3.86 12.51 -26.77
N GLU A 334 -2.72 12.81 -26.16
CA GLU A 334 -1.74 13.76 -26.71
C GLU A 334 -0.53 13.07 -27.32
N ASN A 335 -0.48 11.74 -27.25
CA ASN A 335 0.65 10.90 -27.71
C ASN A 335 1.99 11.33 -27.09
N ILE A 336 2.00 11.51 -25.76
CA ILE A 336 3.18 11.87 -24.97
C ILE A 336 3.48 10.77 -23.93
N SER A 337 4.72 10.74 -23.46
CA SER A 337 5.14 9.83 -22.38
C SER A 337 4.75 10.36 -20.99
N PRO A 338 4.74 9.51 -19.96
CA PRO A 338 4.55 9.93 -18.57
C PRO A 338 5.43 11.10 -18.13
N ARG A 339 6.72 11.08 -18.46
CA ARG A 339 7.68 12.15 -18.14
C ARG A 339 7.32 13.46 -18.83
N GLU A 340 6.80 13.41 -20.05
CA GLU A 340 6.47 14.60 -20.83
C GLU A 340 5.29 15.38 -20.27
N VAL A 341 4.43 14.79 -19.46
CA VAL A 341 3.41 15.54 -18.69
C VAL A 341 4.06 16.61 -17.81
N TYR A 342 5.20 16.28 -17.19
CA TYR A 342 5.97 17.26 -16.40
C TYR A 342 6.83 18.15 -17.30
N SER A 343 7.67 17.58 -18.16
CA SER A 343 8.68 18.33 -18.92
C SER A 343 8.10 19.30 -19.95
N LEU A 344 6.87 19.06 -20.41
CA LEU A 344 6.13 19.97 -21.30
C LEU A 344 5.20 20.94 -20.54
N GLY A 345 5.28 21.01 -19.20
CA GLY A 345 4.50 21.93 -18.38
C GLY A 345 2.99 21.61 -18.31
N LYS A 346 2.59 20.36 -18.55
CA LYS A 346 1.16 19.94 -18.58
C LYS A 346 0.59 19.57 -17.22
N VAL A 347 1.39 19.64 -16.16
CA VAL A 347 0.93 19.29 -14.79
C VAL A 347 -0.21 20.19 -14.35
N SER A 348 -0.22 21.47 -14.68
CA SER A 348 -1.32 22.37 -14.33
C SER A 348 -2.65 21.96 -14.97
N GLU A 349 -2.62 21.38 -16.17
CA GLU A 349 -3.80 20.81 -16.82
C GLU A 349 -4.25 19.53 -16.09
N LEU A 350 -3.31 18.66 -15.72
CA LEU A 350 -3.60 17.47 -14.90
C LEU A 350 -4.27 17.84 -13.57
N GLN A 351 -3.73 18.82 -12.86
CA GLN A 351 -4.26 19.32 -11.61
C GLN A 351 -5.70 19.86 -11.75
N LYS A 352 -5.99 20.60 -12.83
CA LYS A 352 -7.36 21.05 -13.12
C LYS A 352 -8.32 19.89 -13.36
N LYS A 353 -7.90 18.89 -14.13
CA LYS A 353 -8.70 17.69 -14.39
C LYS A 353 -8.99 16.91 -13.10
N LEU A 354 -7.99 16.74 -12.25
CA LEU A 354 -8.12 16.10 -10.94
C LEU A 354 -9.11 16.85 -10.04
N SER A 355 -8.97 18.18 -9.97
CA SER A 355 -9.89 19.03 -9.19
C SER A 355 -11.34 18.89 -9.65
N ARG A 356 -11.58 18.86 -10.98
CA ARG A 356 -12.91 18.63 -11.55
C ARG A 356 -13.50 17.25 -11.22
N MET A 357 -12.64 16.28 -10.94
CA MET A 357 -13.02 14.92 -10.52
C MET A 357 -13.06 14.75 -9.00
N GLY A 358 -13.08 15.84 -8.25
CA GLY A 358 -13.17 15.83 -6.80
C GLY A 358 -11.86 15.55 -6.06
N GLN A 359 -10.75 15.41 -6.76
CA GLN A 359 -9.42 15.25 -6.15
C GLN A 359 -8.77 16.62 -5.96
N TYR A 360 -9.01 17.23 -4.81
CA TYR A 360 -8.34 18.49 -4.44
C TYR A 360 -6.93 18.22 -3.89
N ILE A 361 -6.09 19.24 -3.92
CA ILE A 361 -4.74 19.22 -3.37
C ILE A 361 -4.68 20.31 -2.30
N PRO A 362 -4.40 19.98 -1.03
CA PRO A 362 -4.34 20.95 0.06
C PRO A 362 -3.33 22.06 -0.22
N ASP A 363 -3.68 23.27 0.21
CA ASP A 363 -2.88 24.48 0.09
C ASP A 363 -2.51 24.88 -1.36
N MET A 364 -3.21 24.30 -2.34
CA MET A 364 -3.03 24.60 -3.76
C MET A 364 -4.29 25.24 -4.34
N ILE A 365 -4.18 26.49 -4.78
CA ILE A 365 -5.28 27.18 -5.45
C ILE A 365 -5.22 26.87 -6.95
N ILE A 366 -6.11 25.98 -7.38
CA ILE A 366 -6.24 25.62 -8.79
C ILE A 366 -7.24 26.58 -9.44
N ARG A 367 -6.74 27.47 -10.29
CA ARG A 367 -7.60 28.40 -11.04
C ARG A 367 -8.25 27.67 -12.20
N ASP A 368 -9.57 27.63 -12.17
CA ASP A 368 -10.40 27.07 -13.23
C ASP A 368 -11.51 28.07 -13.60
N GLU A 369 -11.44 28.63 -14.78
CA GLU A 369 -12.39 29.65 -15.27
C GLU A 369 -13.80 29.08 -15.50
N GLU A 370 -13.91 27.75 -15.64
CA GLU A 370 -15.18 27.04 -15.76
C GLU A 370 -15.81 26.71 -14.40
N ASN A 371 -15.12 26.97 -13.28
CA ASN A 371 -15.63 26.74 -11.95
C ASN A 371 -16.81 27.70 -11.65
N LEU A 372 -18.01 27.15 -11.58
CA LEU A 372 -19.22 27.93 -11.35
C LEU A 372 -19.26 28.60 -9.96
N VAL A 373 -18.57 28.05 -8.97
CA VAL A 373 -18.48 28.63 -7.62
C VAL A 373 -17.89 30.02 -7.65
N THR A 374 -16.93 30.31 -8.54
CA THR A 374 -16.31 31.63 -8.69
C THR A 374 -17.30 32.72 -9.20
N LYS A 375 -18.44 32.28 -9.75
CA LYS A 375 -19.51 33.13 -10.31
C LYS A 375 -20.75 33.14 -9.43
N ALA A 376 -20.76 32.37 -8.35
CA ALA A 376 -21.93 32.23 -7.46
C ALA A 376 -21.83 33.19 -6.27
N THR A 377 -23.00 33.63 -5.79
CA THR A 377 -23.09 34.25 -4.46
C THR A 377 -23.29 33.13 -3.43
N LEU A 378 -22.32 32.98 -2.52
CA LEU A 378 -22.36 31.98 -1.47
C LEU A 378 -22.93 32.58 -0.20
N THR A 379 -23.88 31.87 0.42
CA THR A 379 -24.43 32.21 1.74
C THR A 379 -24.46 30.96 2.61
N ALA A 380 -24.20 31.11 3.90
CA ALA A 380 -24.34 30.05 4.88
C ALA A 380 -25.31 30.48 5.98
N SER A 381 -26.07 29.55 6.53
CA SER A 381 -26.92 29.79 7.70
C SER A 381 -26.15 29.80 9.00
N SER A 382 -24.98 29.20 8.99
CA SER A 382 -23.98 29.23 10.09
C SER A 382 -22.56 29.07 9.53
N GLU A 383 -21.59 29.67 10.18
CA GLU A 383 -20.18 29.56 9.88
C GLU A 383 -19.46 29.07 11.13
N TYR A 384 -18.44 28.23 10.96
CA TYR A 384 -17.60 27.73 12.05
C TYR A 384 -16.25 28.46 12.09
#